data_e4feeffd77e850581865eff431394682
#
_entry.id   e4feeffd77e850581865eff431394682
#
_cell.length_a   1.000
_cell.length_b   1.000
_cell.length_c   1.000
_cell.angle_alpha   90.00
_cell.angle_beta   90.00
_cell.angle_gamma   90.00
#
_symmetry.space_group_name_H-M   'P 1'
#
loop_
_entity.id
_entity.type
_entity.pdbx_description
1 polymer ?
#
loop_
_entity_poly.entity_id
_entity_poly.type
_entity_poly.pdbx_seq_one_letter_code
_entity_poly.pdbx_strand_id
1 'polypeptide(L)'
;MRKCKGTGKAKGFGCGQEDNHYRYGLCLTKNHCFQNWLRNSEAGQEMLIKASNFGRKKVSAVRKKEESKDKRERRFELLSYPKRVQEARRVFQKWIRERDKDLPCVSCGNPFAEDYHAGHFKKAEVYSQLIFHRHNCHKQCVRCNVFLGGNEANYRVELIKRIGEEAVNELEQSIPNKVYRYSNEELKEI
;
A
#
# COMPACT_ATOMS: atom_id res chain seq x y z
N MET A 1 36.84 -30.23 -1.92
CA MET A 1 36.96 -29.23 -0.82
C MET A 1 37.94 -28.15 -1.23
N ARG A 2 37.75 -26.90 -0.76
CA ARG A 2 38.67 -25.78 -1.06
C ARG A 2 39.55 -25.51 0.18
N LYS A 3 40.76 -24.98 -0.05
CA LYS A 3 41.65 -24.60 1.07
C LYS A 3 41.33 -23.17 1.56
N CYS A 4 41.34 -22.98 2.86
CA CYS A 4 41.11 -21.69 3.52
C CYS A 4 42.34 -20.77 3.33
N LYS A 5 42.30 -19.90 2.35
CA LYS A 5 43.41 -18.99 2.01
C LYS A 5 43.07 -17.49 2.18
N GLY A 6 41.78 -17.17 2.30
CA GLY A 6 41.29 -15.78 2.21
C GLY A 6 41.35 -15.22 0.78
N THR A 7 40.46 -14.33 0.42
CA THR A 7 40.41 -13.66 -0.87
C THR A 7 40.14 -12.15 -0.70
N GLY A 8 40.63 -11.33 -1.63
CA GLY A 8 40.45 -9.89 -1.56
C GLY A 8 41.02 -9.28 -0.27
N LYS A 9 40.20 -8.51 0.46
CA LYS A 9 40.60 -7.87 1.74
C LYS A 9 40.87 -8.87 2.88
N ALA A 10 40.49 -10.16 2.72
CA ALA A 10 40.73 -11.21 3.69
C ALA A 10 41.94 -12.09 3.36
N LYS A 11 42.73 -11.73 2.35
CA LYS A 11 43.95 -12.43 1.96
C LYS A 11 44.97 -12.47 3.13
N GLY A 12 45.50 -13.66 3.41
CA GLY A 12 46.46 -13.89 4.51
C GLY A 12 45.84 -14.29 5.85
N PHE A 13 44.52 -14.25 6.00
CA PHE A 13 43.85 -14.69 7.24
C PHE A 13 43.40 -16.18 7.25
N GLY A 14 43.74 -16.92 6.21
CA GLY A 14 43.35 -18.32 6.11
C GLY A 14 44.28 -19.27 6.87
N CYS A 15 43.70 -20.36 7.43
CA CYS A 15 44.46 -21.41 8.13
C CYS A 15 45.02 -22.50 7.21
N GLY A 16 44.78 -22.47 5.92
CA GLY A 16 45.22 -23.48 4.95
C GLY A 16 44.39 -24.76 4.92
N GLN A 17 43.54 -25.02 5.92
CA GLN A 17 42.74 -26.24 6.02
C GLN A 17 41.55 -26.22 5.04
N GLU A 18 41.06 -27.41 4.69
CA GLU A 18 39.88 -27.60 3.87
C GLU A 18 38.60 -27.50 4.71
N ASP A 19 37.61 -26.77 4.16
CA ASP A 19 36.27 -26.63 4.74
C ASP A 19 35.23 -26.78 3.62
N ASN A 20 33.98 -26.92 3.98
CA ASN A 20 32.85 -26.94 3.06
C ASN A 20 32.14 -25.58 2.98
N HIS A 21 32.31 -24.74 4.00
CA HIS A 21 31.63 -23.44 4.12
C HIS A 21 32.66 -22.33 4.19
N TYR A 22 32.57 -21.41 3.22
CA TYR A 22 33.51 -20.28 3.06
C TYR A 22 32.78 -18.95 2.91
N ARG A 23 33.39 -17.92 3.44
CA ARG A 23 33.08 -16.53 3.14
C ARG A 23 34.37 -15.74 2.95
N TYR A 24 34.47 -15.00 1.85
CA TYR A 24 35.75 -14.35 1.45
C TYR A 24 36.95 -15.31 1.42
N GLY A 25 36.73 -16.58 1.05
CA GLY A 25 37.76 -17.60 1.03
C GLY A 25 38.28 -18.07 2.39
N LEU A 26 37.63 -17.66 3.49
CA LEU A 26 37.94 -18.06 4.86
C LEU A 26 36.91 -19.07 5.37
N CYS A 27 37.37 -20.08 6.11
CA CYS A 27 36.51 -21.10 6.70
C CYS A 27 35.56 -20.53 7.73
N LEU A 28 34.33 -21.04 7.77
CA LEU A 28 33.29 -20.64 8.72
C LEU A 28 33.19 -21.59 9.93
N THR A 29 33.50 -22.87 9.73
CA THR A 29 33.19 -23.93 10.70
C THR A 29 34.41 -24.48 11.45
N LYS A 30 35.51 -24.80 10.76
CA LYS A 30 36.66 -25.46 11.41
C LYS A 30 37.43 -24.51 12.34
N ASN A 31 38.15 -23.52 11.81
CA ASN A 31 38.99 -22.66 12.62
C ASN A 31 38.44 -21.23 12.74
N HIS A 32 37.19 -21.01 12.36
CA HIS A 32 36.49 -19.72 12.44
C HIS A 32 37.28 -18.53 11.88
N CYS A 33 38.10 -18.76 10.83
CA CYS A 33 38.98 -17.73 10.28
C CYS A 33 38.21 -16.50 9.79
N PHE A 34 37.00 -16.67 9.26
CA PHE A 34 36.14 -15.55 8.89
C PHE A 34 35.75 -14.69 10.10
N GLN A 35 35.39 -15.30 11.22
CA GLN A 35 35.05 -14.57 12.43
C GLN A 35 36.28 -13.87 13.05
N ASN A 36 37.43 -14.54 12.99
CA ASN A 36 38.71 -13.93 13.44
C ASN A 36 39.05 -12.72 12.58
N TRP A 37 38.96 -12.85 11.25
CA TRP A 37 39.17 -11.72 10.34
C TRP A 37 38.19 -10.57 10.59
N LEU A 38 36.90 -10.84 10.79
CA LEU A 38 35.91 -9.82 11.10
C LEU A 38 36.26 -9.00 12.36
N ARG A 39 36.80 -9.66 13.39
CA ARG A 39 37.09 -9.02 14.67
C ARG A 39 38.46 -8.31 14.68
N ASN A 40 39.46 -8.87 13.99
CA ASN A 40 40.85 -8.49 14.15
C ASN A 40 41.45 -7.78 12.95
N SER A 41 40.68 -7.54 11.87
CA SER A 41 41.11 -6.73 10.74
C SER A 41 40.30 -5.45 10.62
N GLU A 42 40.91 -4.37 10.16
CA GLU A 42 40.24 -3.09 9.88
C GLU A 42 39.09 -3.27 8.91
N ALA A 43 39.30 -3.99 7.80
CA ALA A 43 38.26 -4.27 6.82
C ALA A 43 37.10 -5.12 7.37
N GLY A 44 37.38 -6.04 8.29
CA GLY A 44 36.36 -6.84 8.98
C GLY A 44 35.55 -6.00 9.95
N GLN A 45 36.21 -5.14 10.73
CA GLN A 45 35.56 -4.21 11.66
C GLN A 45 34.67 -3.21 10.92
N GLU A 46 35.15 -2.63 9.80
CA GLU A 46 34.29 -1.79 8.95
C GLU A 46 33.02 -2.50 8.49
N MET A 47 33.15 -3.78 8.10
CA MET A 47 32.01 -4.58 7.68
C MET A 47 31.00 -4.81 8.81
N LEU A 48 31.48 -5.07 10.03
CA LEU A 48 30.62 -5.20 11.22
C LEU A 48 29.90 -3.89 11.54
N ILE A 49 30.59 -2.76 11.46
CA ILE A 49 30.00 -1.43 11.67
C ILE A 49 28.92 -1.14 10.62
N LYS A 50 29.20 -1.41 9.35
CA LYS A 50 28.22 -1.24 8.26
C LYS A 50 26.97 -2.11 8.47
N ALA A 51 27.16 -3.37 8.86
CA ALA A 51 26.06 -4.30 9.14
C ALA A 51 25.21 -3.83 10.34
N SER A 52 25.87 -3.39 11.43
CA SER A 52 25.19 -2.83 12.61
C SER A 52 24.39 -1.57 12.27
N ASN A 53 24.98 -0.63 11.51
CA ASN A 53 24.32 0.60 11.10
C ASN A 53 23.12 0.32 10.18
N PHE A 54 23.22 -0.66 9.28
CA PHE A 54 22.10 -1.10 8.45
C PHE A 54 20.95 -1.66 9.30
N GLY A 55 21.27 -2.52 10.27
CA GLY A 55 20.29 -3.05 11.22
C GLY A 55 19.58 -1.94 12.02
N ARG A 56 20.36 -0.98 12.58
CA ARG A 56 19.80 0.17 13.32
C ARG A 56 18.88 1.04 12.46
N LYS A 57 19.26 1.31 11.21
CA LYS A 57 18.42 2.06 10.27
C LYS A 57 17.09 1.34 9.97
N LYS A 58 17.13 0.01 9.77
CA LYS A 58 15.95 -0.80 9.53
C LYS A 58 15.00 -0.77 10.72
N VAL A 59 15.50 -1.00 11.94
CA VAL A 59 14.71 -0.96 13.18
C VAL A 59 14.11 0.44 13.40
N SER A 60 14.90 1.50 13.23
CA SER A 60 14.42 2.87 13.35
C SER A 60 13.33 3.21 12.34
N ALA A 61 13.42 2.72 11.12
CA ALA A 61 12.38 2.92 10.09
C ALA A 61 11.06 2.22 10.45
N VAL A 62 11.13 0.98 10.97
CA VAL A 62 9.95 0.24 11.45
C VAL A 62 9.30 1.01 12.61
N ARG A 63 10.07 1.41 13.63
CA ARG A 63 9.55 2.16 14.78
C ARG A 63 8.90 3.48 14.37
N LYS A 64 9.51 4.26 13.45
CA LYS A 64 8.91 5.49 12.93
C LYS A 64 7.58 5.24 12.21
N LYS A 65 7.46 4.12 11.49
CA LYS A 65 6.22 3.74 10.79
C LYS A 65 5.11 3.41 11.79
N GLU A 66 5.43 2.68 12.86
CA GLU A 66 4.49 2.35 13.93
C GLU A 66 4.03 3.61 14.67
N GLU A 67 4.97 4.45 15.12
CA GLU A 67 4.65 5.73 15.78
C GLU A 67 3.76 6.64 14.91
N SER A 68 4.01 6.66 13.59
CA SER A 68 3.19 7.40 12.62
C SER A 68 1.78 6.82 12.49
N LYS A 69 1.64 5.48 12.52
CA LYS A 69 0.35 4.78 12.51
C LYS A 69 -0.45 5.12 13.76
N ASP A 70 0.15 4.96 14.95
CA ASP A 70 -0.49 5.26 16.24
C ASP A 70 -0.94 6.72 16.32
N LYS A 71 -0.10 7.65 15.86
CA LYS A 71 -0.45 9.08 15.82
C LYS A 71 -1.65 9.35 14.90
N ARG A 72 -1.73 8.66 13.78
CA ARG A 72 -2.86 8.77 12.84
C ARG A 72 -4.14 8.22 13.45
N GLU A 73 -4.07 7.07 14.13
CA GLU A 73 -5.22 6.45 14.80
C GLU A 73 -5.76 7.34 15.92
N ARG A 74 -4.89 7.83 16.81
CA ARG A 74 -5.29 8.79 17.87
C ARG A 74 -5.92 10.05 17.30
N ARG A 75 -5.34 10.60 16.22
CA ARG A 75 -5.94 11.77 15.56
C ARG A 75 -7.32 11.46 15.01
N PHE A 76 -7.52 10.29 14.40
CA PHE A 76 -8.82 9.86 13.88
C PHE A 76 -9.86 9.74 15.00
N GLU A 77 -9.49 9.19 16.14
CA GLU A 77 -10.37 9.03 17.30
C GLU A 77 -10.83 10.37 17.91
N LEU A 78 -10.00 11.40 17.81
CA LEU A 78 -10.33 12.74 18.27
C LEU A 78 -11.25 13.52 17.31
N LEU A 79 -11.45 13.03 16.09
CA LEU A 79 -12.33 13.69 15.13
C LEU A 79 -13.81 13.48 15.51
N SER A 80 -14.65 14.47 15.24
CA SER A 80 -16.11 14.30 15.25
C SER A 80 -16.55 13.33 14.16
N TYR A 81 -17.70 12.67 14.33
CA TYR A 81 -18.23 11.70 13.36
C TYR A 81 -18.25 12.23 11.89
N PRO A 82 -18.78 13.44 11.60
CA PRO A 82 -18.76 13.96 10.24
C PRO A 82 -17.33 14.08 9.65
N LYS A 83 -16.37 14.47 10.49
CA LYS A 83 -14.96 14.60 10.07
C LYS A 83 -14.31 13.23 9.82
N ARG A 84 -14.68 12.19 10.60
CA ARG A 84 -14.23 10.81 10.34
C ARG A 84 -14.75 10.30 9.00
N VAL A 85 -16.03 10.50 8.72
CA VAL A 85 -16.64 10.14 7.44
C VAL A 85 -15.96 10.90 6.27
N GLN A 86 -15.70 12.19 6.46
CA GLN A 86 -15.01 13.00 5.45
C GLN A 86 -13.59 12.50 5.16
N GLU A 87 -12.83 12.12 6.19
CA GLU A 87 -11.48 11.58 6.03
C GLU A 87 -11.51 10.21 5.33
N ALA A 88 -12.43 9.32 5.72
CA ALA A 88 -12.65 8.04 5.04
C ALA A 88 -13.04 8.26 3.56
N ARG A 89 -13.96 9.21 3.27
CA ARG A 89 -14.31 9.55 1.89
C ARG A 89 -13.10 10.00 1.07
N ARG A 90 -12.23 10.81 1.64
CA ARG A 90 -11.02 11.30 0.98
C ARG A 90 -10.09 10.14 0.61
N VAL A 91 -9.89 9.18 1.52
CA VAL A 91 -9.06 7.99 1.30
C VAL A 91 -9.70 7.10 0.24
N PHE A 92 -10.99 6.77 0.40
CA PHE A 92 -11.74 5.94 -0.54
C PHE A 92 -11.75 6.51 -1.97
N GLN A 93 -12.04 7.80 -2.12
CA GLN A 93 -12.06 8.46 -3.44
C GLN A 93 -10.68 8.48 -4.09
N LYS A 94 -9.61 8.63 -3.31
CA LYS A 94 -8.24 8.51 -3.82
C LYS A 94 -7.97 7.09 -4.31
N TRP A 95 -8.37 6.09 -3.54
CA TRP A 95 -8.23 4.68 -3.90
C TRP A 95 -9.01 4.33 -5.18
N ILE A 96 -10.25 4.82 -5.33
CA ILE A 96 -11.05 4.62 -6.55
C ILE A 96 -10.32 5.20 -7.78
N ARG A 97 -9.80 6.42 -7.69
CA ARG A 97 -9.06 7.03 -8.81
C ARG A 97 -7.78 6.28 -9.16
N GLU A 98 -7.09 5.72 -8.18
CA GLU A 98 -5.90 4.91 -8.40
C GLU A 98 -6.25 3.53 -8.96
N ARG A 99 -7.30 2.88 -8.44
CA ARG A 99 -7.83 1.61 -8.98
C ARG A 99 -8.17 1.70 -10.46
N ASP A 100 -8.85 2.79 -10.82
CA ASP A 100 -9.41 3.00 -12.17
C ASP A 100 -8.50 3.89 -13.05
N LYS A 101 -7.23 4.11 -12.67
CA LYS A 101 -6.34 5.09 -13.35
C LYS A 101 -6.21 4.85 -14.85
N ASP A 102 -6.12 3.57 -15.25
CA ASP A 102 -5.94 3.16 -16.64
C ASP A 102 -7.27 2.98 -17.40
N LEU A 103 -8.41 3.19 -16.71
CA LEU A 103 -9.74 3.11 -17.31
C LEU A 103 -10.22 4.50 -17.77
N PRO A 104 -11.04 4.57 -18.82
CA PRO A 104 -11.69 5.81 -19.22
C PRO A 104 -12.79 6.23 -18.23
N CYS A 105 -13.40 7.41 -18.45
CA CYS A 105 -14.59 7.82 -17.71
C CYS A 105 -15.69 6.76 -17.78
N VAL A 106 -16.22 6.35 -16.63
CA VAL A 106 -17.27 5.32 -16.55
C VAL A 106 -18.55 5.67 -17.27
N SER A 107 -18.86 6.96 -17.47
CA SER A 107 -20.12 7.35 -18.14
C SER A 107 -19.96 7.68 -19.62
N CYS A 108 -18.91 8.35 -20.04
CA CYS A 108 -18.78 8.79 -21.44
C CYS A 108 -17.62 8.16 -22.20
N GLY A 109 -16.84 7.29 -21.55
CA GLY A 109 -15.71 6.63 -22.17
C GLY A 109 -14.51 7.53 -22.50
N ASN A 110 -14.51 8.82 -22.09
CA ASN A 110 -13.40 9.72 -22.35
C ASN A 110 -12.17 9.34 -21.52
N PRO A 111 -11.01 9.00 -22.15
CA PRO A 111 -9.78 8.67 -21.45
C PRO A 111 -8.89 9.89 -21.16
N PHE A 112 -9.19 11.07 -21.75
CA PHE A 112 -8.33 12.26 -21.75
C PHE A 112 -9.00 13.48 -21.09
N ALA A 113 -9.81 13.29 -20.06
CA ALA A 113 -10.34 14.42 -19.31
C ALA A 113 -9.25 15.03 -18.42
N GLU A 114 -9.27 16.36 -18.26
CA GLU A 114 -8.31 17.09 -17.42
C GLU A 114 -8.37 16.63 -15.97
N ASP A 115 -9.60 16.37 -15.46
CA ASP A 115 -9.82 15.96 -14.08
C ASP A 115 -10.84 14.83 -13.96
N TYR A 116 -10.62 13.96 -12.98
CA TYR A 116 -11.50 12.84 -12.66
C TYR A 116 -11.88 12.83 -11.19
N HIS A 117 -13.16 12.65 -10.95
CA HIS A 117 -13.73 12.38 -9.64
C HIS A 117 -13.97 10.87 -9.42
N ALA A 118 -14.16 10.49 -8.18
CA ALA A 118 -14.78 9.22 -7.80
C ALA A 118 -16.29 9.43 -7.75
N GLY A 119 -16.96 9.16 -8.88
CA GLY A 119 -18.40 9.34 -9.04
C GLY A 119 -19.18 8.11 -8.56
N HIS A 120 -20.33 8.35 -7.92
CA HIS A 120 -21.21 7.29 -7.43
C HIS A 120 -22.33 7.01 -8.43
N PHE A 121 -22.62 5.73 -8.71
CA PHE A 121 -23.78 5.31 -9.49
C PHE A 121 -25.08 5.60 -8.72
N LYS A 122 -25.22 5.08 -7.51
CA LYS A 122 -26.28 5.47 -6.57
C LYS A 122 -25.80 6.63 -5.71
N LYS A 123 -26.53 7.76 -5.76
CA LYS A 123 -26.12 9.03 -5.11
C LYS A 123 -25.90 8.85 -3.61
N ALA A 124 -24.73 9.27 -3.13
CA ALA A 124 -24.32 9.13 -1.73
C ALA A 124 -25.27 9.83 -0.73
N GLU A 125 -25.95 10.89 -1.18
CA GLU A 125 -26.92 11.65 -0.37
C GLU A 125 -28.22 10.89 -0.13
N VAL A 126 -28.54 9.93 -1.00
CA VAL A 126 -29.75 9.11 -0.93
C VAL A 126 -29.45 7.72 -0.37
N TYR A 127 -28.29 7.19 -0.74
CA TYR A 127 -27.85 5.84 -0.40
C TYR A 127 -26.57 5.92 0.45
N SER A 128 -26.68 6.45 1.68
CA SER A 128 -25.50 6.66 2.51
C SER A 128 -24.78 5.36 2.89
N GLN A 129 -25.45 4.21 2.90
CA GLN A 129 -24.84 2.89 3.08
C GLN A 129 -23.96 2.45 1.91
N LEU A 130 -24.08 3.08 0.74
CA LEU A 130 -23.30 2.77 -0.46
C LEU A 130 -22.13 3.74 -0.71
N ILE A 131 -21.87 4.67 0.21
CA ILE A 131 -20.80 5.69 0.05
C ILE A 131 -19.43 5.03 -0.17
N PHE A 132 -19.15 3.96 0.56
CA PHE A 132 -17.87 3.23 0.48
C PHE A 132 -17.98 1.90 -0.25
N HIS A 133 -19.09 1.67 -0.97
CA HIS A 133 -19.26 0.46 -1.72
C HIS A 133 -18.46 0.52 -3.04
N ARG A 134 -17.51 -0.41 -3.20
CA ARG A 134 -16.54 -0.39 -4.32
C ARG A 134 -17.17 -0.49 -5.70
N HIS A 135 -18.30 -1.19 -5.83
CA HIS A 135 -19.02 -1.32 -7.09
C HIS A 135 -19.92 -0.11 -7.38
N ASN A 136 -20.24 0.68 -6.37
CA ASN A 136 -21.05 1.89 -6.52
C ASN A 136 -20.22 3.12 -6.94
N CYS A 137 -18.89 3.05 -6.91
CA CYS A 137 -18.04 4.21 -7.14
C CYS A 137 -16.94 3.91 -8.15
N HIS A 138 -16.82 4.75 -9.20
CA HIS A 138 -15.84 4.61 -10.27
C HIS A 138 -15.28 5.95 -10.74
N LYS A 139 -14.13 5.91 -11.46
CA LYS A 139 -13.53 7.08 -12.06
C LYS A 139 -14.46 7.70 -13.10
N GLN A 140 -14.86 8.95 -12.89
CA GLN A 140 -15.79 9.70 -13.75
C GLN A 140 -15.23 11.10 -14.00
N CYS A 141 -15.27 11.58 -15.24
CA CYS A 141 -14.82 12.92 -15.55
C CYS A 141 -15.73 13.99 -14.91
N VAL A 142 -15.18 15.17 -14.64
CA VAL A 142 -15.90 16.28 -14.01
C VAL A 142 -17.17 16.63 -14.76
N ARG A 143 -17.13 16.64 -16.11
CA ARG A 143 -18.31 16.90 -16.95
C ARG A 143 -19.45 15.94 -16.62
N CYS A 144 -19.21 14.63 -16.59
CA CYS A 144 -20.25 13.65 -16.31
C CYS A 144 -20.70 13.69 -14.84
N ASN A 145 -19.74 13.78 -13.90
CA ASN A 145 -20.04 13.73 -12.47
C ASN A 145 -20.77 14.98 -11.97
N VAL A 146 -20.34 16.17 -12.40
CA VAL A 146 -20.85 17.45 -11.88
C VAL A 146 -21.87 18.05 -12.84
N PHE A 147 -21.47 18.35 -14.08
CA PHE A 147 -22.33 19.12 -14.99
C PHE A 147 -23.51 18.31 -15.55
N LEU A 148 -23.37 16.99 -15.69
CA LEU A 148 -24.42 16.09 -16.13
C LEU A 148 -25.09 15.30 -14.98
N GLY A 149 -24.91 15.73 -13.73
CA GLY A 149 -25.56 15.17 -12.55
C GLY A 149 -25.29 13.69 -12.31
N GLY A 150 -24.11 13.20 -12.73
CA GLY A 150 -23.73 11.79 -12.67
C GLY A 150 -23.87 11.02 -13.97
N ASN A 151 -24.63 11.55 -14.97
CA ASN A 151 -24.87 10.91 -16.28
C ASN A 151 -25.25 9.42 -16.14
N GLU A 152 -26.27 9.14 -15.31
CA GLU A 152 -26.60 7.83 -14.76
C GLU A 152 -26.91 6.77 -15.82
N ALA A 153 -27.62 7.15 -16.90
CA ALA A 153 -28.00 6.21 -17.98
C ALA A 153 -26.75 5.62 -18.67
N ASN A 154 -25.81 6.48 -19.05
CA ASN A 154 -24.56 6.03 -19.65
C ASN A 154 -23.64 5.34 -18.62
N TYR A 155 -23.67 5.79 -17.35
CA TYR A 155 -22.96 5.14 -16.27
C TYR A 155 -23.39 3.67 -16.13
N ARG A 156 -24.72 3.42 -16.11
CA ARG A 156 -25.30 2.05 -16.00
C ARG A 156 -24.78 1.12 -17.08
N VAL A 157 -24.79 1.59 -18.33
CA VAL A 157 -24.36 0.77 -19.48
C VAL A 157 -22.90 0.34 -19.35
N GLU A 158 -22.04 1.26 -18.99
CA GLU A 158 -20.62 0.94 -18.83
C GLU A 158 -20.35 0.15 -17.54
N LEU A 159 -21.11 0.40 -16.48
CA LEU A 159 -20.99 -0.33 -15.23
C LEU A 159 -21.31 -1.82 -15.41
N ILE A 160 -22.35 -2.16 -16.17
CA ILE A 160 -22.67 -3.56 -16.52
C ILE A 160 -21.48 -4.25 -17.18
N LYS A 161 -20.78 -3.57 -18.09
CA LYS A 161 -19.59 -4.14 -18.73
C LYS A 161 -18.43 -4.37 -17.76
N ARG A 162 -18.31 -3.53 -16.71
CA ARG A 162 -17.21 -3.60 -15.73
C ARG A 162 -17.42 -4.63 -14.65
N ILE A 163 -18.63 -4.73 -14.12
CA ILE A 163 -18.91 -5.53 -12.91
C ILE A 163 -20.01 -6.60 -13.12
N GLY A 164 -20.62 -6.66 -14.30
CA GLY A 164 -21.72 -7.58 -14.62
C GLY A 164 -23.11 -7.03 -14.25
N GLU A 165 -24.12 -7.56 -14.90
CA GLU A 165 -25.51 -7.12 -14.73
C GLU A 165 -26.06 -7.45 -13.34
N GLU A 166 -25.73 -8.62 -12.79
CA GLU A 166 -26.15 -9.04 -11.44
C GLU A 166 -25.74 -8.04 -10.36
N ALA A 167 -24.45 -7.63 -10.36
CA ALA A 167 -23.94 -6.68 -9.40
C ALA A 167 -24.55 -5.28 -9.55
N VAL A 168 -24.93 -4.89 -10.79
CA VAL A 168 -25.63 -3.61 -11.03
C VAL A 168 -27.06 -3.72 -10.49
N ASN A 169 -27.76 -4.83 -10.73
CA ASN A 169 -29.12 -5.08 -10.22
C ASN A 169 -29.15 -5.06 -8.69
N GLU A 170 -28.15 -5.63 -8.01
CA GLU A 170 -28.02 -5.54 -6.54
C GLU A 170 -27.95 -4.10 -6.06
N LEU A 171 -27.14 -3.26 -6.74
CA LEU A 171 -27.07 -1.83 -6.42
C LEU A 171 -28.41 -1.12 -6.67
N GLU A 172 -29.13 -1.48 -7.72
CA GLU A 172 -30.44 -0.89 -8.06
C GLU A 172 -31.56 -1.30 -7.12
N GLN A 173 -31.51 -2.50 -6.58
CA GLN A 173 -32.45 -3.01 -5.57
C GLN A 173 -32.18 -2.45 -4.16
N SER A 174 -31.07 -1.73 -3.95
CA SER A 174 -30.75 -1.12 -2.66
C SER A 174 -31.82 -0.12 -2.25
N ILE A 175 -32.31 -0.25 -1.02
CA ILE A 175 -33.31 0.66 -0.45
C ILE A 175 -32.61 1.97 -0.04
N PRO A 176 -33.21 3.14 -0.37
CA PRO A 176 -32.67 4.43 0.07
C PRO A 176 -32.53 4.51 1.59
N ASN A 177 -31.36 4.87 2.08
CA ASN A 177 -31.09 5.09 3.49
C ASN A 177 -30.19 6.32 3.69
N LYS A 178 -30.80 7.47 3.96
CA LYS A 178 -30.11 8.76 4.14
C LYS A 178 -29.40 8.91 5.50
N VAL A 179 -29.72 8.02 6.45
CA VAL A 179 -29.26 8.14 7.85
C VAL A 179 -28.36 6.98 8.28
N TYR A 180 -27.89 6.17 7.32
CA TYR A 180 -26.97 5.10 7.64
C TYR A 180 -25.70 5.65 8.32
N ARG A 181 -25.32 5.01 9.41
CA ARG A 181 -24.11 5.37 10.16
C ARG A 181 -23.12 4.23 10.15
N TYR A 182 -21.95 4.50 9.61
CA TYR A 182 -20.80 3.60 9.72
C TYR A 182 -20.26 3.59 11.14
N SER A 183 -19.86 2.43 11.63
CA SER A 183 -19.11 2.31 12.87
C SER A 183 -17.70 2.91 12.74
N ASN A 184 -17.03 3.11 13.86
CA ASN A 184 -15.64 3.59 13.83
C ASN A 184 -14.69 2.55 13.23
N GLU A 185 -14.99 1.28 13.44
CA GLU A 185 -14.23 0.15 12.91
C GLU A 185 -14.34 0.12 11.39
N GLU A 186 -15.55 0.21 10.83
CA GLU A 186 -15.76 0.28 9.38
C GLU A 186 -15.04 1.46 8.75
N LEU A 187 -15.09 2.66 9.38
CA LEU A 187 -14.41 3.83 8.87
C LEU A 187 -12.87 3.77 8.95
N LYS A 188 -12.32 2.93 9.84
CA LYS A 188 -10.87 2.68 9.95
C LYS A 188 -10.36 1.69 8.90
N GLU A 189 -11.23 0.78 8.43
CA GLU A 189 -10.89 -0.23 7.43
C GLU A 189 -10.90 0.31 5.98
N ILE A 190 -11.47 1.48 5.77
CA ILE A 190 -11.49 2.20 4.50
C ILE A 190 -10.14 2.88 4.24
#